data_d77becff8a5864f549bf25c88238a634
#
_entry.id   d77becff8a5864f549bf25c88238a634
#
_cell.length_a   1.000
_cell.length_b   1.000
_cell.length_c   1.000
_cell.angle_alpha   90.00
_cell.angle_beta   90.00
_cell.angle_gamma   90.00
#
_symmetry.space_group_name_H-M   'P 1'
#
loop_
_entity.id
_entity.type
_entity.pdbx_description
1 polymer ?
#
loop_
_entity_poly.entity_id
_entity_poly.type
_entity_poly.pdbx_seq_one_letter_code
_entity_poly.pdbx_strand_id
1 'polypeptide(L)'
;MRLRGLKWITPYYLDKPLDELNLLVNIKNVLSEVKEKKIIITDYLFFSSLLNNEFASPNKWYDDLSIPNKKNKYYKVHKDFFLTKIKNNKIKYIYFIGKNKHTMNFFSELIYENECVISKKINELLTEFNVSRCEQIL
;
A
#
# COMPACT_ATOMS: atom_id res chain seq x y z
N MET A 1 -22.81 16.29 -13.72
CA MET A 1 -23.73 16.27 -12.58
C MET A 1 -23.05 16.86 -11.35
N ARG A 2 -23.43 18.04 -10.87
CA ARG A 2 -22.89 18.60 -9.61
C ARG A 2 -23.70 18.01 -8.47
N LEU A 3 -23.09 17.16 -7.65
CA LEU A 3 -23.67 16.63 -6.41
C LEU A 3 -23.65 17.74 -5.34
N ARG A 4 -24.60 18.67 -5.41
CA ARG A 4 -24.74 19.76 -4.44
C ARG A 4 -25.16 19.14 -3.09
N GLY A 5 -24.41 19.46 -2.03
CA GLY A 5 -24.73 19.05 -0.65
C GLY A 5 -24.03 17.80 -0.15
N LEU A 6 -23.28 17.07 -0.97
CA LEU A 6 -22.43 16.00 -0.47
C LEU A 6 -21.12 16.56 0.07
N LYS A 7 -20.84 16.32 1.33
CA LYS A 7 -19.53 16.57 1.91
C LYS A 7 -18.66 15.35 1.67
N TRP A 8 -17.46 15.55 1.13
CA TRP A 8 -16.45 14.50 1.07
C TRP A 8 -16.01 14.14 2.50
N ILE A 9 -16.21 12.91 2.89
CA ILE A 9 -15.72 12.40 4.18
C ILE A 9 -14.38 11.75 3.90
N THR A 10 -13.33 12.29 4.47
CA THR A 10 -11.98 11.75 4.37
C THR A 10 -11.67 10.92 5.62
N PRO A 11 -10.97 9.78 5.50
CA PRO A 11 -10.69 8.93 6.65
C PRO A 11 -9.66 9.52 7.62
N TYR A 12 -8.80 10.44 7.16
CA TYR A 12 -7.66 10.89 7.97
C TYR A 12 -7.64 12.38 8.31
N TYR A 13 -8.33 13.21 7.54
CA TYR A 13 -8.33 14.68 7.69
C TYR A 13 -9.76 15.21 7.74
N LEU A 14 -10.52 14.81 8.76
CA LEU A 14 -11.94 15.14 8.91
C LEU A 14 -12.23 16.65 8.88
N ASP A 15 -11.33 17.44 9.50
CA ASP A 15 -11.48 18.89 9.60
C ASP A 15 -10.92 19.64 8.37
N LYS A 16 -10.07 18.98 7.59
CA LYS A 16 -9.35 19.56 6.44
C LYS A 16 -9.37 18.65 5.22
N PRO A 17 -10.54 18.33 4.67
CA PRO A 17 -10.66 17.37 3.57
C PRO A 17 -9.92 17.78 2.29
N LEU A 18 -9.72 19.08 2.06
CA LEU A 18 -8.96 19.57 0.91
C LEU A 18 -7.46 19.27 1.04
N ASP A 19 -6.90 19.26 2.26
CA ASP A 19 -5.50 18.91 2.48
C ASP A 19 -5.26 17.44 2.14
N GLU A 20 -6.19 16.56 2.53
CA GLU A 20 -6.14 15.15 2.16
C GLU A 20 -6.27 14.96 0.64
N LEU A 21 -7.20 15.64 0.00
CA LEU A 21 -7.35 15.59 -1.44
C LEU A 21 -6.07 16.02 -2.18
N ASN A 22 -5.43 17.10 -1.74
CA ASN A 22 -4.17 17.57 -2.32
C ASN A 22 -3.04 16.53 -2.16
N LEU A 23 -2.96 15.86 -0.99
CA LEU A 23 -2.01 14.76 -0.77
C LEU A 23 -2.31 13.58 -1.72
N LEU A 24 -3.56 13.20 -1.90
CA LEU A 24 -3.96 12.11 -2.79
C LEU A 24 -3.66 12.42 -4.26
N VAL A 25 -3.84 13.68 -4.69
CA VAL A 25 -3.46 14.12 -6.04
C VAL A 25 -1.95 14.05 -6.23
N ASN A 26 -1.18 14.49 -5.25
CA ASN A 26 0.29 14.36 -5.26
C ASN A 26 0.72 12.89 -5.33
N ILE A 27 0.13 12.03 -4.53
CA ILE A 27 0.39 10.58 -4.54
C ILE A 27 0.09 9.98 -5.91
N LYS A 28 -1.05 10.33 -6.52
CA LYS A 28 -1.39 9.89 -7.87
C LYS A 28 -0.29 10.26 -8.86
N ASN A 29 0.20 11.50 -8.83
CA ASN A 29 1.25 11.96 -9.73
C ASN A 29 2.54 11.17 -9.54
N VAL A 30 3.01 11.02 -8.29
CA VAL A 30 4.20 10.22 -7.95
C VAL A 30 4.07 8.79 -8.47
N LEU A 31 2.94 8.13 -8.22
CA LEU A 31 2.71 6.74 -8.63
C LEU A 31 2.58 6.58 -10.14
N SER A 32 2.10 7.60 -10.85
CA SER A 32 1.99 7.59 -12.32
C SER A 32 3.34 7.65 -13.03
N GLU A 33 4.35 8.22 -12.39
CA GLU A 33 5.72 8.29 -12.91
C GLU A 33 6.50 6.97 -12.74
N VAL A 34 6.10 6.13 -11.79
CA VAL A 34 6.73 4.83 -11.54
C VAL A 34 6.27 3.82 -12.57
N LYS A 35 7.17 3.43 -13.47
CA LYS A 35 6.90 2.46 -14.55
C LYS A 35 7.11 1.01 -14.13
N GLU A 36 7.87 0.79 -13.09
CA GLU A 36 8.18 -0.54 -12.57
C GLU A 36 6.93 -1.19 -11.97
N LYS A 37 6.95 -2.52 -11.92
CA LYS A 37 5.87 -3.29 -11.28
C LYS A 37 5.80 -2.99 -9.80
N LYS A 38 4.63 -2.61 -9.36
CA LYS A 38 4.35 -2.16 -8.00
C LYS A 38 3.07 -2.76 -7.43
N ILE A 39 3.03 -2.85 -6.11
CA ILE A 39 1.82 -3.13 -5.33
C ILE A 39 1.43 -1.86 -4.60
N ILE A 40 0.14 -1.54 -4.58
CA ILE A 40 -0.40 -0.47 -3.76
C ILE A 40 -1.26 -1.08 -2.67
N ILE A 41 -0.96 -0.72 -1.43
CA ILE A 41 -1.63 -1.13 -0.22
C ILE A 41 -2.32 0.09 0.36
N THR A 42 -3.64 0.09 0.36
CA THR A 42 -4.40 1.29 0.72
C THR A 42 -5.86 0.98 1.05
N ASP A 43 -6.44 1.80 1.90
CA ASP A 43 -7.89 1.85 2.14
C ASP A 43 -8.62 2.66 1.04
N TYR A 44 -7.88 3.38 0.21
CA TYR A 44 -8.42 4.15 -0.92
C TYR A 44 -8.55 3.27 -2.17
N LEU A 45 -9.62 2.52 -2.27
CA LEU A 45 -9.83 1.54 -3.34
C LEU A 45 -9.89 2.12 -4.77
N PHE A 46 -10.06 3.43 -4.89
CA PHE A 46 -10.15 4.10 -6.19
C PHE A 46 -8.80 4.29 -6.89
N PHE A 47 -7.67 4.10 -6.20
CA PHE A 47 -6.35 4.30 -6.82
C PHE A 47 -6.10 3.37 -8.01
N SER A 48 -6.61 2.14 -7.98
CA SER A 48 -6.51 1.22 -9.11
C SER A 48 -7.14 1.80 -10.37
N SER A 49 -8.32 2.38 -10.23
CA SER A 49 -9.03 3.01 -11.36
C SER A 49 -8.35 4.30 -11.83
N LEU A 50 -7.79 5.09 -10.92
CA LEU A 50 -7.12 6.35 -11.26
C LEU A 50 -5.82 6.15 -12.03
N LEU A 51 -5.12 5.04 -11.81
CA LEU A 51 -3.81 4.79 -12.39
C LEU A 51 -3.87 3.90 -13.64
N ASN A 52 -5.05 3.40 -14.02
CA ASN A 52 -5.25 2.46 -15.14
C ASN A 52 -4.25 1.28 -15.12
N ASN A 53 -3.83 0.87 -13.94
CA ASN A 53 -2.85 -0.18 -13.75
C ASN A 53 -3.50 -1.42 -13.14
N GLU A 54 -3.14 -2.58 -13.65
CA GLU A 54 -3.38 -3.83 -12.94
C GLU A 54 -2.41 -3.92 -11.77
N PHE A 55 -2.93 -3.83 -10.55
CA PHE A 55 -2.12 -4.05 -9.37
C PHE A 55 -2.08 -5.53 -9.05
N ALA A 56 -0.88 -6.07 -8.98
CA ALA A 56 -0.63 -7.45 -8.54
C ALA A 56 -0.81 -7.61 -7.02
N SER A 57 -1.74 -6.87 -6.42
CA SER A 57 -1.97 -6.93 -4.98
C SER A 57 -2.54 -8.28 -4.57
N PRO A 58 -1.92 -8.99 -3.61
CA PRO A 58 -2.41 -10.28 -3.14
C PRO A 58 -3.78 -10.20 -2.44
N ASN A 59 -4.05 -9.09 -1.79
CA ASN A 59 -5.30 -8.83 -1.08
C ASN A 59 -6.06 -7.67 -1.70
N LYS A 60 -7.38 -7.75 -1.66
CA LYS A 60 -8.27 -6.65 -2.05
C LYS A 60 -8.42 -5.62 -0.92
N TRP A 61 -8.36 -6.07 0.32
CA TRP A 61 -8.56 -5.27 1.53
C TRP A 61 -7.32 -5.38 2.42
N TYR A 62 -6.97 -4.29 3.08
CA TYR A 62 -5.83 -4.20 3.99
C TYR A 62 -6.24 -3.54 5.31
N ASP A 63 -7.33 -4.05 5.89
CA ASP A 63 -7.80 -3.66 7.21
C ASP A 63 -7.33 -4.65 8.29
N ASP A 64 -7.62 -4.33 9.55
CA ASP A 64 -7.20 -5.13 10.71
C ASP A 64 -7.83 -6.54 10.75
N LEU A 65 -8.91 -6.77 10.00
CA LEU A 65 -9.58 -8.07 9.92
C LEU A 65 -9.05 -8.93 8.77
N SER A 66 -8.60 -8.28 7.69
CA SER A 66 -8.15 -8.95 6.46
C SER A 66 -6.71 -9.42 6.52
N ILE A 67 -5.90 -8.85 7.43
CA ILE A 67 -4.50 -9.21 7.62
C ILE A 67 -4.35 -10.00 8.91
N PRO A 68 -3.93 -11.28 8.86
CA PRO A 68 -3.75 -12.07 10.06
C PRO A 68 -2.60 -11.51 10.92
N ASN A 69 -2.80 -11.42 12.22
CA ASN A 69 -1.73 -11.10 13.16
C ASN A 69 -0.85 -12.33 13.46
N LYS A 70 0.32 -12.13 14.08
CA LYS A 70 1.28 -13.21 14.39
C LYS A 70 0.73 -14.37 15.23
N LYS A 71 -0.31 -14.12 16.02
CA LYS A 71 -0.97 -15.17 16.85
C LYS A 71 -1.96 -16.00 16.04
N ASN A 72 -2.30 -15.58 14.83
CA ASN A 72 -3.24 -16.29 13.97
C ASN A 72 -2.54 -17.51 13.35
N LYS A 73 -3.17 -18.68 13.42
CA LYS A 73 -2.63 -19.92 12.86
C LYS A 73 -2.33 -19.86 11.35
N TYR A 74 -2.96 -18.96 10.63
CA TYR A 74 -2.77 -18.76 9.20
C TYR A 74 -1.72 -17.70 8.86
N TYR A 75 -1.12 -17.02 9.85
CA TYR A 75 -0.15 -15.94 9.61
C TYR A 75 0.99 -16.36 8.69
N LYS A 76 1.61 -17.52 8.98
CA LYS A 76 2.73 -18.03 8.18
C LYS A 76 2.32 -18.30 6.73
N VAL A 77 1.19 -18.96 6.54
CA VAL A 77 0.68 -19.28 5.19
C VAL A 77 0.37 -18.00 4.41
N HIS A 78 -0.24 -17.00 5.05
CA HIS A 78 -0.52 -15.71 4.42
C HIS A 78 0.76 -14.96 4.05
N LYS A 79 1.76 -14.96 4.95
CA LYS A 79 3.08 -14.38 4.71
C LYS A 79 3.77 -15.03 3.50
N ASP A 80 3.86 -16.34 3.47
CA ASP A 80 4.49 -17.10 2.38
C ASP A 80 3.77 -16.84 1.04
N PHE A 81 2.45 -16.80 1.07
CA PHE A 81 1.64 -16.45 -0.11
C PHE A 81 1.97 -15.04 -0.62
N PHE A 82 2.04 -14.05 0.29
CA PHE A 82 2.35 -12.67 -0.06
C PHE A 82 3.74 -12.54 -0.69
N LEU A 83 4.76 -13.14 -0.07
CA LEU A 83 6.14 -13.15 -0.59
C LEU A 83 6.24 -13.85 -1.94
N THR A 84 5.53 -14.97 -2.11
CA THR A 84 5.46 -15.69 -3.39
C THR A 84 4.87 -14.81 -4.49
N LYS A 85 3.83 -14.02 -4.18
CA LYS A 85 3.22 -13.09 -5.14
C LYS A 85 4.18 -11.97 -5.53
N ILE A 86 4.93 -11.40 -4.59
CA ILE A 86 5.96 -10.40 -4.87
C ILE A 86 6.98 -10.97 -5.87
N LYS A 87 7.51 -12.16 -5.58
CA LYS A 87 8.51 -12.83 -6.41
C LYS A 87 7.98 -13.15 -7.81
N ASN A 88 6.87 -13.87 -7.89
CA ASN A 88 6.32 -14.34 -9.17
C ASN A 88 5.90 -13.19 -10.09
N ASN A 89 5.44 -12.09 -9.53
CA ASN A 89 5.06 -10.91 -10.30
C ASN A 89 6.24 -9.96 -10.54
N LYS A 90 7.44 -10.26 -10.04
CA LYS A 90 8.64 -9.40 -10.15
C LYS A 90 8.36 -7.97 -9.68
N ILE A 91 7.75 -7.85 -8.51
CA ILE A 91 7.43 -6.55 -7.90
C ILE A 91 8.71 -5.88 -7.43
N LYS A 92 8.88 -4.60 -7.79
CA LYS A 92 10.03 -3.78 -7.39
C LYS A 92 9.71 -2.84 -6.22
N TYR A 93 8.46 -2.37 -6.16
CA TYR A 93 8.03 -1.41 -5.18
C TYR A 93 6.71 -1.83 -4.53
N ILE A 94 6.62 -1.58 -3.22
CA ILE A 94 5.37 -1.65 -2.47
C ILE A 94 5.10 -0.24 -1.93
N TYR A 95 3.94 0.31 -2.26
CA TYR A 95 3.49 1.61 -1.78
C TYR A 95 2.38 1.43 -0.76
N PHE A 96 2.59 1.95 0.43
CA PHE A 96 1.56 2.02 1.45
C PHE A 96 0.99 3.44 1.48
N ILE A 97 -0.34 3.54 1.30
CA ILE A 97 -1.06 4.82 1.34
C ILE A 97 -2.07 4.74 2.47
N GLY A 98 -1.80 5.46 3.56
CA GLY A 98 -2.66 5.50 4.72
C GLY A 98 -1.90 5.77 6.02
N LYS A 99 -2.64 5.67 7.13
CA LYS A 99 -2.11 5.82 8.50
C LYS A 99 -2.40 4.60 9.38
N ASN A 100 -2.92 3.51 8.80
CA ASN A 100 -3.23 2.31 9.55
C ASN A 100 -1.94 1.65 10.07
N LYS A 101 -1.73 1.74 11.38
CA LYS A 101 -0.52 1.22 12.04
C LYS A 101 -0.43 -0.30 11.98
N HIS A 102 -1.57 -1.01 12.06
CA HIS A 102 -1.56 -2.47 12.02
C HIS A 102 -1.07 -2.97 10.65
N THR A 103 -1.62 -2.43 9.58
CA THR A 103 -1.20 -2.75 8.21
C THR A 103 0.26 -2.38 7.99
N MET A 104 0.68 -1.18 8.44
CA MET A 104 2.07 -0.74 8.31
C MET A 104 3.02 -1.67 9.08
N ASN A 105 2.67 -2.08 10.30
CA ASN A 105 3.48 -2.99 11.10
C ASN A 105 3.63 -4.36 10.43
N PHE A 106 2.52 -4.91 9.90
CA PHE A 106 2.58 -6.17 9.17
C PHE A 106 3.58 -6.12 8.01
N PHE A 107 3.50 -5.07 7.19
CA PHE A 107 4.42 -4.91 6.06
C PHE A 107 5.84 -4.58 6.50
N SER A 108 6.02 -3.79 7.54
CA SER A 108 7.33 -3.55 8.12
C SER A 108 7.96 -4.84 8.63
N GLU A 109 7.23 -5.68 9.33
CA GLU A 109 7.72 -6.96 9.82
C GLU A 109 8.09 -7.93 8.68
N LEU A 110 7.23 -8.03 7.64
CA LEU A 110 7.53 -8.80 6.44
C LEU A 110 8.84 -8.38 5.78
N ILE A 111 9.12 -7.11 5.83
CA ILE A 111 10.18 -6.44 5.11
C ILE A 111 11.44 -6.36 5.96
N TYR A 112 11.35 -6.09 7.27
CA TYR A 112 12.51 -5.99 8.16
C TYR A 112 13.16 -7.34 8.48
N GLU A 113 12.46 -8.45 8.32
CA GLU A 113 13.10 -9.77 8.38
C GLU A 113 14.09 -9.99 7.22
N ASN A 114 14.06 -9.12 6.21
CA ASN A 114 14.95 -9.14 5.06
C ASN A 114 15.65 -7.79 4.94
N GLU A 115 16.92 -7.70 5.26
CA GLU A 115 17.76 -6.49 5.17
C GLU A 115 17.83 -5.86 3.77
N CYS A 116 17.22 -6.51 2.78
CA CYS A 116 17.21 -6.08 1.40
C CYS A 116 16.21 -4.97 1.08
N VAL A 117 15.34 -4.61 2.02
CA VAL A 117 14.28 -3.62 1.78
C VAL A 117 14.70 -2.24 2.24
N ILE A 118 14.50 -1.26 1.38
CA ILE A 118 14.72 0.14 1.70
C ILE A 118 13.35 0.82 1.80
N SER A 119 13.05 1.37 2.97
CA SER A 119 11.83 2.17 3.17
C SER A 119 12.11 3.65 3.06
N LYS A 120 11.18 4.39 2.45
CA LYS A 120 11.23 5.85 2.32
C LYS A 120 9.84 6.43 2.55
N LYS A 121 9.71 7.31 3.53
CA LYS A 121 8.50 8.12 3.70
C LYS A 121 8.54 9.27 2.69
N ILE A 122 7.58 9.31 1.77
CA ILE A 122 7.48 10.34 0.73
C ILE A 122 6.67 11.54 1.21
N ASN A 123 5.52 11.27 1.84
CA ASN A 123 4.70 12.29 2.50
C ASN A 123 3.95 11.70 3.70
N GLU A 124 3.01 12.42 4.28
CA GLU A 124 2.30 11.98 5.49
C GLU A 124 1.47 10.70 5.30
N LEU A 125 0.99 10.45 4.08
CA LEU A 125 0.18 9.28 3.73
C LEU A 125 0.94 8.23 2.93
N LEU A 126 2.02 8.58 2.22
CA LEU A 126 2.71 7.70 1.30
C LEU A 126 4.05 7.23 1.85
N THR A 127 4.19 5.93 2.01
CA THR A 127 5.46 5.25 2.29
C THR A 127 5.80 4.29 1.15
N GLU A 128 7.02 4.39 0.64
CA GLU A 128 7.57 3.51 -0.37
C GLU A 128 8.46 2.45 0.27
N PHE A 129 8.33 1.21 -0.18
CA PHE A 129 9.25 0.11 0.13
C PHE A 129 9.85 -0.41 -1.17
N ASN A 130 11.14 -0.22 -1.33
CA ASN A 130 11.88 -0.76 -2.47
C ASN A 130 12.35 -2.18 -2.14
N VAL A 131 11.81 -3.17 -2.86
CA VAL A 131 12.10 -4.60 -2.68
C VAL A 131 12.96 -5.17 -3.83
N SER A 132 13.47 -4.32 -4.72
CA SER A 132 14.22 -4.76 -5.89
C SER A 132 15.50 -5.55 -5.56
N ARG A 133 16.08 -5.29 -4.39
CA ARG A 133 17.29 -6.01 -3.91
C ARG A 133 16.97 -7.37 -3.29
N CYS A 134 15.69 -7.67 -3.05
CA CYS A 134 15.26 -8.92 -2.42
C CYS A 134 15.12 -10.08 -3.41
N GLU A 135 15.32 -9.89 -4.69
CA GLU A 135 15.17 -10.93 -5.72
C GLU A 135 16.06 -12.16 -5.48
N GLN A 136 17.17 -12.00 -4.76
CA GLN A 136 18.10 -13.09 -4.45
C GLN A 136 17.74 -13.85 -3.15
N ILE A 137 16.85 -13.29 -2.32
CA ILE A 137 16.53 -13.80 -0.98
C ILE A 137 15.10 -14.37 -0.93
N LEU A 138 14.21 -13.89 -1.77
CA LEU A 138 12.86 -14.38 -1.98
C LEU A 138 12.85 -15.40 -3.14
#